data_7f8fe8bb86a052063f6f84948ae2c4be
#
_entry.id   7f8fe8bb86a052063f6f84948ae2c4be
#
_cell.length_a   1.000
_cell.length_b   1.000
_cell.length_c   1.000
_cell.angle_alpha   90.00
_cell.angle_beta   90.00
_cell.angle_gamma   90.00
#
_symmetry.space_group_name_H-M   'P 1'
#
loop_
_entity.id
_entity.type
_entity.pdbx_description
1 polymer ?
#
loop_
_entity_poly.entity_id
_entity_poly.type
_entity_poly.pdbx_seq_one_letter_code
_entity_poly.pdbx_strand_id
1 'polypeptide(L)'
;NNRDIFFPKLSEKLHLINFSEIAIRYLQDHGYEPHICISENEARDNSKELIDNMQWPCYFFNSNTTGEKDFEEFFTDNEDLNMKRFESIGIIKNQPDFDGDKLDEFIYGIEHLRNVGIWNKDEIVKLFYNILPDFAHQETGKYLDQRM
;
A
#
# COMPACT_ATOMS: atom_id res chain seq x y z
N ASN A 1 23.26 -14.03 -3.84
CA ASN A 1 22.40 -14.81 -4.71
C ASN A 1 21.48 -13.85 -5.49
N ASN A 2 21.20 -14.10 -6.76
CA ASN A 2 20.42 -13.21 -7.61
C ASN A 2 18.89 -13.26 -7.36
N ARG A 3 18.46 -14.08 -6.40
CA ARG A 3 17.06 -14.20 -5.95
C ARG A 3 16.82 -13.65 -4.55
N ASP A 4 17.87 -13.17 -3.88
CA ASP A 4 17.72 -12.59 -2.55
C ASP A 4 16.97 -11.26 -2.66
N ILE A 5 15.95 -11.05 -1.82
CA ILE A 5 15.18 -9.80 -1.72
C ILE A 5 15.66 -9.06 -0.49
N PHE A 6 15.99 -7.79 -0.65
CA PHE A 6 16.51 -6.94 0.42
C PHE A 6 15.40 -6.04 0.96
N PHE A 7 15.31 -5.92 2.28
CA PHE A 7 14.35 -5.05 2.94
C PHE A 7 15.00 -4.29 4.12
N PRO A 8 14.51 -3.09 4.47
CA PRO A 8 15.01 -2.36 5.62
C PRO A 8 14.59 -3.07 6.91
N LYS A 9 15.54 -3.26 7.84
CA LYS A 9 15.21 -3.72 9.18
C LYS A 9 14.53 -2.60 9.95
N LEU A 10 13.34 -2.86 10.48
CA LEU A 10 12.76 -1.99 11.48
C LEU A 10 13.62 -2.04 12.74
N SER A 11 14.11 -0.90 13.18
CA SER A 11 14.93 -0.74 14.38
C SER A 11 14.40 0.47 15.17
N GLU A 12 14.88 0.64 16.40
CA GLU A 12 14.56 1.82 17.20
C GLU A 12 14.94 3.15 16.51
N LYS A 13 15.87 3.10 15.52
CA LYS A 13 16.27 4.25 14.71
C LYS A 13 15.37 4.48 13.49
N LEU A 14 14.61 3.49 13.09
CA LEU A 14 13.70 3.54 11.94
C LEU A 14 12.28 3.67 12.48
N HIS A 15 11.86 4.91 12.71
CA HIS A 15 10.51 5.19 13.20
C HIS A 15 9.49 5.02 12.07
N LEU A 16 8.38 4.37 12.37
CA LEU A 16 7.20 4.43 11.51
C LEU A 16 6.71 5.88 11.50
N ILE A 17 6.62 6.45 10.32
CA ILE A 17 6.10 7.81 10.08
C ILE A 17 4.80 7.65 9.30
N ASN A 18 3.74 8.26 9.75
CA ASN A 18 2.49 8.29 9.01
C ASN A 18 2.47 9.41 7.96
N PHE A 19 1.58 9.30 6.99
CA PHE A 19 1.50 10.28 5.91
C PHE A 19 1.13 11.70 6.40
N SER A 20 0.36 11.81 7.47
CA SER A 20 0.01 13.12 8.05
C SER A 20 1.24 13.84 8.61
N GLU A 21 2.17 13.11 9.26
CA GLU A 21 3.42 13.71 9.73
C GLU A 21 4.31 14.16 8.57
N ILE A 22 4.37 13.40 7.48
CA ILE A 22 5.11 13.78 6.28
C ILE A 22 4.51 15.05 5.67
N ALA A 23 3.18 15.08 5.53
CA ALA A 23 2.48 16.25 4.98
C ALA A 23 2.71 17.51 5.83
N ILE A 24 2.60 17.39 7.15
CA ILE A 24 2.86 18.51 8.08
C ILE A 24 4.27 19.06 7.91
N ARG A 25 5.29 18.20 7.93
CA ARG A 25 6.69 18.61 7.75
C ARG A 25 6.92 19.27 6.40
N TYR A 26 6.36 18.69 5.34
CA TYR A 26 6.46 19.25 3.99
C TYR A 26 5.88 20.66 3.92
N LEU A 27 4.69 20.89 4.48
CA LEU A 27 4.06 22.20 4.51
C LEU A 27 4.89 23.23 5.29
N GLN A 28 5.41 22.86 6.45
CA GLN A 28 6.29 23.70 7.26
C GLN A 28 7.58 24.07 6.54
N ASP A 29 8.21 23.13 5.84
CA ASP A 29 9.41 23.36 5.03
C ASP A 29 9.14 24.34 3.86
N HIS A 30 7.87 24.43 3.40
CA HIS A 30 7.43 25.38 2.37
C HIS A 30 6.86 26.69 2.93
N GLY A 31 6.95 26.88 4.24
CA GLY A 31 6.55 28.12 4.92
C GLY A 31 5.06 28.23 5.23
N TYR A 32 4.32 27.12 5.13
CA TYR A 32 2.91 27.08 5.53
C TYR A 32 2.74 26.52 6.93
N GLU A 33 1.80 27.08 7.70
CA GLU A 33 1.35 26.50 8.95
C GLU A 33 0.17 25.55 8.68
N PRO A 34 0.29 24.24 9.03
CA PRO A 34 -0.81 23.31 8.83
C PRO A 34 -2.02 23.65 9.70
N HIS A 35 -3.18 23.86 9.11
CA HIS A 35 -4.45 24.06 9.79
C HIS A 35 -5.28 22.78 9.75
N ILE A 36 -5.42 22.12 10.91
CA ILE A 36 -6.12 20.83 10.99
C ILE A 36 -7.62 21.07 11.02
N CYS A 37 -8.31 20.61 9.98
CA CYS A 37 -9.75 20.69 9.81
C CYS A 37 -10.44 19.41 10.33
N ILE A 38 -11.66 19.54 10.83
CA ILE A 38 -12.47 18.43 11.33
C ILE A 38 -13.25 17.69 10.23
N SER A 39 -13.33 18.29 9.04
CA SER A 39 -14.01 17.70 7.88
C SER A 39 -13.38 18.15 6.56
N GLU A 40 -13.65 17.39 5.50
CA GLU A 40 -13.25 17.74 4.14
C GLU A 40 -13.92 19.03 3.66
N ASN A 41 -15.20 19.22 3.99
CA ASN A 41 -15.94 20.44 3.63
C ASN A 41 -15.32 21.66 4.29
N GLU A 42 -15.00 21.61 5.57
CA GLU A 42 -14.30 22.70 6.25
C GLU A 42 -12.98 23.06 5.57
N ALA A 43 -12.19 22.04 5.21
CA ALA A 43 -10.91 22.27 4.52
C ALA A 43 -11.11 22.93 3.14
N ARG A 44 -12.13 22.55 2.40
CA ARG A 44 -12.46 23.11 1.09
C ARG A 44 -13.00 24.54 1.19
N ASP A 45 -13.95 24.77 2.08
CA ASP A 45 -14.66 26.03 2.22
C ASP A 45 -13.71 27.14 2.69
N ASN A 46 -12.78 26.82 3.61
CA ASN A 46 -11.84 27.78 4.18
C ASN A 46 -10.50 27.87 3.41
N SER A 47 -10.32 27.08 2.34
CA SER A 47 -9.02 26.93 1.67
C SER A 47 -8.42 28.25 1.21
N LYS A 48 -9.21 29.13 0.60
CA LYS A 48 -8.72 30.41 0.08
C LYS A 48 -8.24 31.33 1.20
N GLU A 49 -9.04 31.51 2.24
CA GLU A 49 -8.72 32.37 3.37
C GLU A 49 -7.49 31.86 4.13
N LEU A 50 -7.40 30.55 4.37
CA LEU A 50 -6.27 29.94 5.06
C LEU A 50 -4.97 30.11 4.25
N ILE A 51 -4.99 29.83 2.96
CA ILE A 51 -3.80 29.94 2.10
C ILE A 51 -3.33 31.41 1.99
N ASP A 52 -4.24 32.36 1.87
CA ASP A 52 -3.92 33.78 1.86
C ASP A 52 -3.24 34.25 3.16
N ASN A 53 -3.49 33.53 4.27
CA ASN A 53 -2.87 33.75 5.58
C ASN A 53 -1.68 32.82 5.86
N MET A 54 -1.07 32.19 4.83
CA MET A 54 0.05 31.23 4.96
C MET A 54 -0.28 30.02 5.84
N GLN A 55 -1.55 29.65 5.95
CA GLN A 55 -2.02 28.43 6.56
C GLN A 55 -2.49 27.47 5.46
N TRP A 56 -2.27 26.15 5.66
CA TRP A 56 -2.71 25.14 4.71
C TRP A 56 -3.78 24.26 5.33
N PRO A 57 -4.98 24.18 4.73
CA PRO A 57 -6.05 23.35 5.28
C PRO A 57 -5.70 21.87 5.13
N CYS A 58 -5.72 21.15 6.24
CA CYS A 58 -5.42 19.72 6.30
C CYS A 58 -6.59 18.96 6.94
N TYR A 59 -7.11 17.96 6.24
CA TYR A 59 -8.07 17.02 6.79
C TYR A 59 -7.47 15.62 6.73
N PHE A 60 -7.16 15.05 7.89
CA PHE A 60 -6.60 13.70 8.02
C PHE A 60 -7.68 12.73 8.48
N PHE A 61 -7.78 11.62 7.78
CA PHE A 61 -8.74 10.55 8.11
C PHE A 61 -8.08 9.19 7.92
N ASN A 62 -8.60 8.17 8.61
CA ASN A 62 -8.15 6.81 8.40
C ASN A 62 -8.67 6.30 7.07
N SER A 63 -7.78 5.74 6.26
CA SER A 63 -8.19 5.12 5.03
C SER A 63 -9.04 3.89 5.29
N ASN A 64 -9.99 3.65 4.39
CA ASN A 64 -10.88 2.49 4.41
C ASN A 64 -11.15 2.00 3.00
N THR A 65 -10.22 2.21 2.09
CA THR A 65 -10.32 1.75 0.71
C THR A 65 -10.03 0.26 0.60
N THR A 66 -10.56 -0.36 -0.45
CA THR A 66 -10.31 -1.78 -0.73
C THR A 66 -8.83 -2.05 -0.96
N GLY A 67 -8.31 -3.07 -0.31
CA GLY A 67 -6.93 -3.55 -0.48
C GLY A 67 -5.88 -2.76 0.29
N GLU A 68 -6.29 -1.82 1.14
CA GLU A 68 -5.35 -1.06 1.96
C GLU A 68 -4.92 -1.82 3.22
N LYS A 69 -3.68 -1.66 3.60
CA LYS A 69 -3.09 -2.20 4.83
C LYS A 69 -2.77 -1.07 5.80
N ASP A 70 -2.86 -1.36 7.10
CA ASP A 70 -2.52 -0.40 8.16
C ASP A 70 -1.02 -0.03 8.15
N PHE A 71 -0.18 -0.96 7.70
CA PHE A 71 1.26 -0.76 7.51
C PHE A 71 1.80 -1.72 6.45
N GLU A 72 2.92 -1.36 5.84
CA GLU A 72 3.59 -2.20 4.85
C GLU A 72 4.38 -3.32 5.53
N GLU A 73 4.11 -4.55 5.11
CA GLU A 73 4.84 -5.74 5.51
C GLU A 73 5.91 -6.06 4.46
N PHE A 74 7.15 -6.25 4.89
CA PHE A 74 8.25 -6.57 3.98
C PHE A 74 8.44 -8.06 3.77
N PHE A 75 7.94 -8.89 4.69
CA PHE A 75 8.04 -10.35 4.66
C PHE A 75 6.89 -10.97 5.46
N THR A 76 6.68 -12.25 5.25
CA THR A 76 5.70 -13.08 5.97
C THR A 76 6.42 -14.06 6.89
N ASP A 77 5.69 -14.68 7.83
CA ASP A 77 6.25 -15.66 8.78
C ASP A 77 6.80 -16.93 8.10
N ASN A 78 6.39 -17.19 6.86
CA ASN A 78 6.78 -18.39 6.11
C ASN A 78 8.09 -18.20 5.31
N GLU A 79 8.70 -17.02 5.33
CA GLU A 79 9.89 -16.73 4.55
C GLU A 79 11.19 -16.97 5.33
N ASP A 80 12.19 -17.52 4.64
CA ASP A 80 13.53 -17.71 5.23
C ASP A 80 14.30 -16.39 5.24
N LEU A 81 14.57 -15.88 6.43
CA LEU A 81 15.17 -14.57 6.64
C LEU A 81 16.64 -14.66 7.08
N ASN A 82 17.50 -13.89 6.44
CA ASN A 82 18.84 -13.62 6.93
C ASN A 82 18.95 -12.21 7.50
N MET A 83 18.86 -12.09 8.82
CA MET A 83 18.95 -10.83 9.55
C MET A 83 20.37 -10.46 10.01
N LYS A 84 21.36 -11.32 9.74
CA LYS A 84 22.71 -11.17 10.32
C LYS A 84 23.76 -10.60 9.36
N ARG A 85 23.50 -10.65 8.05
CA ARG A 85 24.50 -10.28 7.04
C ARG A 85 24.81 -8.79 7.00
N PHE A 86 23.82 -7.95 7.21
CA PHE A 86 23.97 -6.49 7.23
C PHE A 86 23.35 -5.90 8.49
N GLU A 87 23.81 -4.74 8.90
CA GLU A 87 23.32 -4.05 10.09
C GLU A 87 21.86 -3.59 9.91
N SER A 88 21.59 -2.83 8.85
CA SER A 88 20.29 -2.14 8.64
C SER A 88 19.41 -2.80 7.58
N ILE A 89 19.85 -3.88 6.93
CA ILE A 89 19.15 -4.55 5.85
C ILE A 89 18.97 -6.02 6.19
N GLY A 90 17.72 -6.50 6.10
CA GLY A 90 17.37 -7.91 6.10
C GLY A 90 17.36 -8.48 4.68
N ILE A 91 17.43 -9.79 4.56
CA ILE A 91 17.41 -10.52 3.29
C ILE A 91 16.39 -11.62 3.40
N ILE A 92 15.45 -11.67 2.48
CA ILE A 92 14.60 -12.81 2.23
C ILE A 92 15.34 -13.76 1.30
N LYS A 93 15.54 -15.00 1.72
CA LYS A 93 16.13 -16.07 0.91
C LYS A 93 15.05 -16.64 0.01
N ASN A 94 14.79 -15.98 -1.10
CA ASN A 94 13.71 -16.36 -1.99
C ASN A 94 14.05 -17.67 -2.72
N GLN A 95 13.47 -18.77 -2.26
CA GLN A 95 13.48 -20.06 -2.96
C GLN A 95 12.17 -20.15 -3.76
N PRO A 96 12.24 -20.54 -5.04
CA PRO A 96 11.00 -20.76 -5.81
C PRO A 96 10.32 -22.00 -5.23
N ASP A 97 9.17 -21.80 -4.65
CA ASP A 97 8.26 -22.84 -4.21
C ASP A 97 6.88 -22.50 -4.77
N PHE A 98 6.55 -23.10 -5.92
CA PHE A 98 5.30 -22.85 -6.62
C PHE A 98 4.83 -24.08 -7.37
N ASP A 99 3.53 -24.23 -7.47
CA ASP A 99 2.86 -25.24 -8.27
C ASP A 99 2.82 -24.77 -9.74
N GLY A 100 3.57 -25.48 -10.62
CA GLY A 100 3.65 -25.14 -12.04
C GLY A 100 2.32 -25.22 -12.77
N ASP A 101 1.49 -26.22 -12.43
CA ASP A 101 0.19 -26.42 -13.06
C ASP A 101 -0.77 -25.27 -12.70
N LYS A 102 -0.78 -24.86 -11.43
CA LYS A 102 -1.56 -23.69 -10.99
C LYS A 102 -1.10 -22.39 -11.61
N LEU A 103 0.21 -22.23 -11.82
CA LEU A 103 0.75 -21.06 -12.52
C LEU A 103 0.27 -21.02 -13.96
N ASP A 104 0.31 -22.15 -14.66
CA ASP A 104 -0.16 -22.26 -16.05
C ASP A 104 -1.67 -22.00 -16.14
N GLU A 105 -2.46 -22.55 -15.21
CA GLU A 105 -3.91 -22.25 -15.10
C GLU A 105 -4.17 -20.76 -14.87
N PHE A 106 -3.41 -20.11 -13.99
CA PHE A 106 -3.53 -18.69 -13.73
C PHE A 106 -3.24 -17.85 -14.98
N ILE A 107 -2.12 -18.13 -15.66
CA ILE A 107 -1.72 -17.42 -16.89
C ILE A 107 -2.79 -17.60 -17.95
N TYR A 108 -3.24 -18.84 -18.18
CA TYR A 108 -4.30 -19.14 -19.14
C TYR A 108 -5.60 -18.41 -18.80
N GLY A 109 -5.99 -18.39 -17.52
CA GLY A 109 -7.19 -17.69 -17.04
C GLY A 109 -7.14 -16.19 -17.32
N ILE A 110 -6.01 -15.54 -17.03
CA ILE A 110 -5.81 -14.11 -17.30
C ILE A 110 -5.85 -13.82 -18.81
N GLU A 111 -5.17 -14.63 -19.61
CA GLU A 111 -5.18 -14.49 -21.07
C GLU A 111 -6.58 -14.69 -21.66
N HIS A 112 -7.33 -15.66 -21.15
CA HIS A 112 -8.71 -15.89 -21.55
C HIS A 112 -9.60 -14.68 -21.26
N LEU A 113 -9.58 -14.14 -20.02
CA LEU A 113 -10.36 -12.95 -19.65
C LEU A 113 -9.99 -11.75 -20.54
N ARG A 114 -8.70 -11.56 -20.80
CA ARG A 114 -8.19 -10.50 -21.67
C ARG A 114 -8.72 -10.64 -23.11
N ASN A 115 -8.75 -11.85 -23.65
CA ASN A 115 -9.17 -12.11 -25.02
C ASN A 115 -10.70 -11.99 -25.20
N VAL A 116 -11.47 -12.40 -24.19
CA VAL A 116 -12.92 -12.24 -24.17
C VAL A 116 -13.32 -10.76 -24.08
N GLY A 117 -12.51 -9.95 -23.38
CA GLY A 117 -12.76 -8.51 -23.21
C GLY A 117 -13.92 -8.16 -22.30
N ILE A 118 -14.58 -9.15 -21.72
CA ILE A 118 -15.66 -9.00 -20.73
C ILE A 118 -15.27 -9.79 -19.50
N TRP A 119 -15.08 -9.10 -18.37
CA TRP A 119 -14.68 -9.70 -17.10
C TRP A 119 -15.19 -8.85 -15.95
N ASN A 120 -15.29 -9.45 -14.79
CA ASN A 120 -15.59 -8.77 -13.55
C ASN A 120 -14.47 -9.01 -12.52
N LYS A 121 -14.48 -8.24 -11.45
CA LYS A 121 -13.47 -8.31 -10.40
C LYS A 121 -13.42 -9.70 -9.74
N ASP A 122 -14.58 -10.31 -9.48
CA ASP A 122 -14.67 -11.60 -8.79
C ASP A 122 -13.97 -12.73 -9.57
N GLU A 123 -14.04 -12.68 -10.91
CA GLU A 123 -13.35 -13.64 -11.77
C GLU A 123 -11.83 -13.51 -11.63
N ILE A 124 -11.31 -12.28 -11.59
CA ILE A 124 -9.89 -12.02 -11.38
C ILE A 124 -9.46 -12.47 -9.96
N VAL A 125 -10.21 -12.07 -8.93
CA VAL A 125 -9.92 -12.43 -7.54
C VAL A 125 -9.90 -13.95 -7.35
N LYS A 126 -10.79 -14.70 -7.99
CA LYS A 126 -10.78 -16.17 -7.95
C LYS A 126 -9.49 -16.77 -8.52
N LEU A 127 -8.95 -16.22 -9.61
CA LEU A 127 -7.68 -16.67 -10.16
C LEU A 127 -6.53 -16.46 -9.16
N PHE A 128 -6.53 -15.32 -8.46
CA PHE A 128 -5.54 -15.07 -7.40
C PHE A 128 -5.67 -16.02 -6.22
N TYR A 129 -6.88 -16.33 -5.75
CA TYR A 129 -7.08 -17.30 -4.67
C TYR A 129 -6.64 -18.72 -5.05
N ASN A 130 -6.75 -19.11 -6.32
CA ASN A 130 -6.30 -20.41 -6.77
C ASN A 130 -4.77 -20.58 -6.71
N ILE A 131 -4.03 -19.54 -7.11
CA ILE A 131 -2.56 -19.58 -7.12
C ILE A 131 -1.94 -19.18 -5.78
N LEU A 132 -2.60 -18.31 -5.01
CA LEU A 132 -2.15 -17.80 -3.72
C LEU A 132 -3.21 -18.11 -2.65
N PRO A 133 -3.15 -19.27 -2.00
CA PRO A 133 -4.17 -19.66 -1.00
C PRO A 133 -4.31 -18.68 0.17
N ASP A 134 -3.22 -17.99 0.52
CA ASP A 134 -3.17 -16.99 1.60
C ASP A 134 -3.49 -15.56 1.13
N PHE A 135 -4.01 -15.42 -0.10
CA PHE A 135 -4.39 -14.12 -0.64
C PHE A 135 -5.58 -13.53 0.14
N ALA A 136 -5.29 -12.66 1.10
CA ALA A 136 -6.27 -12.04 1.99
C ALA A 136 -6.88 -10.78 1.37
N HIS A 137 -7.59 -10.92 0.25
CA HIS A 137 -8.31 -9.80 -0.36
C HIS A 137 -9.46 -9.32 0.53
N GLN A 138 -9.43 -8.05 0.93
CA GLN A 138 -10.51 -7.41 1.68
C GLN A 138 -11.26 -6.45 0.76
N GLU A 139 -12.55 -6.73 0.57
CA GLU A 139 -13.44 -5.91 -0.23
C GLU A 139 -14.27 -4.98 0.66
N THR A 140 -14.08 -3.68 0.53
CA THR A 140 -14.86 -2.67 1.27
C THR A 140 -15.88 -1.95 0.38
N GLY A 141 -15.82 -2.17 -0.94
CA GLY A 141 -16.64 -1.45 -1.91
C GLY A 141 -16.27 0.01 -2.08
N LYS A 142 -15.15 0.45 -1.50
CA LYS A 142 -14.66 1.83 -1.61
C LYS A 142 -13.33 1.81 -2.35
N TYR A 143 -13.27 2.55 -3.45
CA TYR A 143 -12.10 2.57 -4.32
C TYR A 143 -11.46 3.96 -4.32
N LEU A 144 -10.14 4.00 -4.42
CA LEU A 144 -9.37 5.25 -4.42
C LEU A 144 -9.82 6.21 -5.54
N ASP A 145 -10.09 5.68 -6.74
CA ASP A 145 -10.53 6.47 -7.90
C ASP A 145 -11.87 7.21 -7.68
N GLN A 146 -12.67 6.77 -6.73
CA GLN A 146 -13.93 7.44 -6.36
C GLN A 146 -13.72 8.64 -5.43
N ARG A 147 -12.49 8.83 -4.94
CA ARG A 147 -12.13 9.89 -3.98
C ARG A 147 -11.15 10.92 -4.55
N MET A 148 -10.62 10.68 -5.75
CA MET A 148 -9.83 11.63 -6.51
C MET A 148 -10.71 12.47 -7.42
#